data_a893b496545e74c6f7f07b4821013f0a
#
_entry.id   a893b496545e74c6f7f07b4821013f0a
#
_cell.length_a   1.000
_cell.length_b   1.000
_cell.length_c   1.000
_cell.angle_alpha   90.00
_cell.angle_beta   90.00
_cell.angle_gamma   90.00
#
_symmetry.space_group_name_H-M   'P 1'
#
loop_
_entity.id
_entity.type
_entity.pdbx_description
1 polymer ?
#
loop_
_entity_poly.entity_id
_entity_poly.type
_entity_poly.pdbx_seq_one_letter_code
_entity_poly.pdbx_strand_id
1 'polypeptide(L)'
;METREILTRFKNGELSMEEAEHYFRKEPFEEMDDYAKLDSHREIRSGFPEVIFCSGKADQHFVHIFKKLYEDNGEVFGTRASRHQYELVKDLLPGVEYDELSHIIKIEKKEKEHIGKIAICTAGTADIAVAEEAAQTAEYFGSHVERIFDVGVSGIHRLFSRLDVIQDANCVIAVAGMEGALASVLGGLVDKPVIAVPTSVGYGASMNGLSALLTMINSCANGIAVVNIDNGY
;
A
#
# COMPACT_ATOMS: atom_id res chain seq x y z
N MET A 1 1.18 -1.10 19.84
CA MET A 1 1.18 -2.44 20.50
C MET A 1 -0.10 -3.14 20.12
N GLU A 2 -0.02 -4.33 19.54
CA GLU A 2 -1.22 -5.05 19.06
C GLU A 2 -2.14 -5.48 20.22
N THR A 3 -3.46 -5.47 19.98
CA THR A 3 -4.48 -5.92 20.94
C THR A 3 -4.14 -7.28 21.57
N ARG A 4 -3.67 -8.22 20.75
CA ARG A 4 -3.30 -9.56 21.19
C ARG A 4 -2.09 -9.56 22.14
N GLU A 5 -1.12 -8.69 21.87
CA GLU A 5 0.05 -8.50 22.71
C GLU A 5 -0.33 -7.94 24.08
N ILE A 6 -1.20 -6.91 24.13
CA ILE A 6 -1.72 -6.34 25.38
C ILE A 6 -2.43 -7.40 26.22
N LEU A 7 -3.34 -8.15 25.58
CA LEU A 7 -4.07 -9.23 26.27
C LEU A 7 -3.14 -10.35 26.73
N THR A 8 -2.09 -10.67 25.98
CA THR A 8 -1.10 -11.67 26.36
C THR A 8 -0.28 -11.19 27.57
N ARG A 9 0.22 -9.97 27.54
CA ARG A 9 0.96 -9.36 28.65
C ARG A 9 0.11 -9.21 29.90
N PHE A 10 -1.16 -8.82 29.76
CA PHE A 10 -2.11 -8.80 30.86
C PHE A 10 -2.31 -10.20 31.46
N LYS A 11 -2.54 -11.22 30.60
CA LYS A 11 -2.67 -12.62 31.05
C LYS A 11 -1.44 -13.14 31.78
N ASN A 12 -0.24 -12.70 31.35
CA ASN A 12 1.03 -13.08 31.97
C ASN A 12 1.35 -12.29 33.25
N GLY A 13 0.51 -11.30 33.64
CA GLY A 13 0.75 -10.44 34.79
C GLY A 13 1.82 -9.36 34.57
N GLU A 14 2.19 -9.11 33.32
CA GLU A 14 3.16 -8.08 32.90
C GLU A 14 2.52 -6.67 32.79
N LEU A 15 1.19 -6.61 32.71
CA LEU A 15 0.37 -5.42 32.73
C LEU A 15 -0.72 -5.53 33.78
N SER A 16 -1.01 -4.43 34.46
CA SER A 16 -2.18 -4.33 35.34
C SER A 16 -3.48 -4.23 34.56
N MET A 17 -4.62 -4.42 35.23
CA MET A 17 -5.94 -4.21 34.63
C MET A 17 -6.11 -2.77 34.18
N GLU A 18 -5.69 -1.81 35.00
CA GLU A 18 -5.77 -0.38 34.70
C GLU A 18 -4.94 -0.01 33.47
N GLU A 19 -3.74 -0.56 33.30
CA GLU A 19 -2.90 -0.34 32.13
C GLU A 19 -3.52 -0.94 30.86
N ALA A 20 -4.06 -2.15 30.95
CA ALA A 20 -4.77 -2.78 29.84
C ALA A 20 -6.05 -2.02 29.48
N GLU A 21 -6.86 -1.61 30.45
CA GLU A 21 -8.04 -0.79 30.24
C GLU A 21 -7.69 0.57 29.63
N HIS A 22 -6.60 1.21 30.08
CA HIS A 22 -6.15 2.50 29.53
C HIS A 22 -5.86 2.38 28.04
N TYR A 23 -5.24 1.28 27.60
CA TYR A 23 -5.00 1.02 26.18
C TYR A 23 -6.28 0.93 25.37
N PHE A 24 -7.33 0.24 25.91
CA PHE A 24 -8.60 0.09 25.20
C PHE A 24 -9.56 1.27 25.38
N ARG A 25 -9.33 2.15 26.37
CA ARG A 25 -10.12 3.37 26.60
C ARG A 25 -9.65 4.56 25.80
N LYS A 26 -8.57 4.44 25.00
CA LYS A 26 -8.20 5.51 24.07
C LYS A 26 -9.43 5.90 23.24
N GLU A 27 -9.68 7.20 23.14
CA GLU A 27 -10.70 7.71 22.23
C GLU A 27 -10.43 7.16 20.81
N PRO A 28 -11.48 6.82 20.03
CA PRO A 28 -11.32 6.20 18.71
C PRO A 28 -10.58 7.10 17.72
N PHE A 29 -10.47 8.38 18.03
CA PHE A 29 -9.67 9.34 17.29
C PHE A 29 -9.11 10.39 18.24
N GLU A 30 -7.99 10.98 17.88
CA GLU A 30 -7.39 12.13 18.56
C GLU A 30 -7.58 13.39 17.70
N GLU A 31 -8.15 14.43 18.29
CA GLU A 31 -8.30 15.71 17.60
C GLU A 31 -6.98 16.49 17.63
N MET A 32 -6.51 16.90 16.47
CA MET A 32 -5.40 17.80 16.31
C MET A 32 -5.93 19.19 15.93
N ASP A 33 -6.04 20.08 16.90
CA ASP A 33 -6.68 21.37 16.74
C ASP A 33 -8.05 21.22 16.01
N ASP A 34 -8.35 22.15 15.10
CA ASP A 34 -9.63 22.12 14.34
C ASP A 34 -9.51 21.48 12.94
N TYR A 35 -8.33 20.89 12.58
CA TYR A 35 -8.08 20.49 11.19
C TYR A 35 -7.89 18.99 10.94
N ALA A 36 -7.59 18.19 11.95
CA ALA A 36 -7.40 16.76 11.76
C ALA A 36 -7.96 15.94 12.93
N LYS A 37 -8.42 14.73 12.60
CA LYS A 37 -8.82 13.69 13.56
C LYS A 37 -8.06 12.43 13.18
N LEU A 38 -7.07 12.06 14.00
CA LEU A 38 -6.25 10.87 13.76
C LEU A 38 -6.94 9.65 14.34
N ASP A 39 -7.10 8.62 13.52
CA ASP A 39 -7.82 7.39 13.88
C ASP A 39 -6.91 6.44 14.69
N SER A 40 -6.91 6.61 16.01
CA SER A 40 -6.09 5.81 16.93
C SER A 40 -6.55 4.35 17.06
N HIS A 41 -7.75 4.01 16.57
CA HIS A 41 -8.30 2.65 16.59
C HIS A 41 -8.28 1.95 15.22
N ARG A 42 -7.68 2.54 14.20
CA ARG A 42 -7.67 1.98 12.85
C ARG A 42 -7.00 0.60 12.80
N GLU A 43 -5.85 0.46 13.44
CA GLU A 43 -5.14 -0.82 13.52
C GLU A 43 -6.00 -1.91 14.19
N ILE A 44 -6.71 -1.57 15.27
CA ILE A 44 -7.60 -2.51 15.98
C ILE A 44 -8.78 -2.94 15.09
N ARG A 45 -9.34 -2.02 14.28
CA ARG A 45 -10.51 -2.31 13.43
C ARG A 45 -10.17 -2.99 12.11
N SER A 46 -9.11 -2.54 11.46
CA SER A 46 -8.76 -2.94 10.09
C SER A 46 -7.48 -3.77 9.98
N GLY A 47 -6.75 -3.94 11.09
CA GLY A 47 -5.48 -4.66 11.11
C GLY A 47 -4.27 -3.85 10.64
N PHE A 48 -4.48 -2.60 10.22
CA PHE A 48 -3.42 -1.73 9.71
C PHE A 48 -3.52 -0.33 10.31
N PRO A 49 -2.38 0.31 10.66
CA PRO A 49 -2.35 1.68 11.18
C PRO A 49 -2.81 2.70 10.13
N GLU A 50 -3.01 3.93 10.57
CA GLU A 50 -3.37 5.02 9.67
C GLU A 50 -2.23 5.37 8.73
N VAL A 51 -2.58 5.63 7.46
CA VAL A 51 -1.66 6.04 6.39
C VAL A 51 -1.98 7.46 5.95
N ILE A 52 -0.95 8.25 5.70
CA ILE A 52 -1.08 9.64 5.29
C ILE A 52 -1.26 9.73 3.78
N PHE A 53 -2.39 10.23 3.32
CA PHE A 53 -2.49 10.75 1.97
C PHE A 53 -1.86 12.14 1.92
N CYS A 54 -0.63 12.26 1.40
CA CYS A 54 0.18 13.47 1.51
C CYS A 54 -0.22 14.58 0.53
N SER A 55 -0.76 14.19 -0.63
CA SER A 55 -1.13 15.15 -1.67
C SER A 55 -2.19 16.14 -1.19
N GLY A 56 -1.97 17.43 -1.50
CA GLY A 56 -2.91 18.50 -1.16
C GLY A 56 -2.93 18.92 0.32
N LYS A 57 -2.12 18.32 1.19
CA LYS A 57 -2.00 18.77 2.58
C LYS A 57 -1.12 20.01 2.67
N ALA A 58 -1.56 20.99 3.47
CA ALA A 58 -0.72 22.12 3.84
C ALA A 58 0.52 21.66 4.62
N ASP A 59 1.65 22.31 4.43
CA ASP A 59 2.95 21.92 5.00
C ASP A 59 2.88 21.71 6.51
N GLN A 60 2.29 22.66 7.24
CA GLN A 60 2.15 22.58 8.70
C GLN A 60 1.31 21.37 9.13
N HIS A 61 0.20 21.11 8.44
CA HIS A 61 -0.66 19.95 8.74
C HIS A 61 0.04 18.64 8.46
N PHE A 62 0.76 18.56 7.33
CA PHE A 62 1.54 17.37 6.99
C PHE A 62 2.60 17.07 8.05
N VAL A 63 3.41 18.06 8.43
CA VAL A 63 4.48 17.89 9.42
C VAL A 63 3.92 17.43 10.78
N HIS A 64 2.84 18.06 11.25
CA HIS A 64 2.23 17.71 12.53
C HIS A 64 1.65 16.29 12.51
N ILE A 65 0.91 15.91 11.45
CA ILE A 65 0.32 14.58 11.31
C ILE A 65 1.43 13.52 11.23
N PHE A 66 2.45 13.75 10.39
CA PHE A 66 3.56 12.82 10.20
C PHE A 66 4.31 12.55 11.51
N LYS A 67 4.63 13.63 12.24
CA LYS A 67 5.28 13.54 13.54
C LYS A 67 4.43 12.81 14.57
N LYS A 68 3.16 13.17 14.67
CA LYS A 68 2.24 12.58 15.65
C LYS A 68 2.05 11.07 15.41
N LEU A 69 1.82 10.63 14.17
CA LEU A 69 1.69 9.22 13.84
C LEU A 69 2.96 8.44 14.15
N TYR A 70 4.14 9.03 13.92
CA TYR A 70 5.40 8.41 14.30
C TYR A 70 5.55 8.30 15.83
N GLU A 71 5.22 9.34 16.58
CA GLU A 71 5.28 9.35 18.06
C GLU A 71 4.36 8.28 18.65
N ASP A 72 3.17 8.10 18.08
CA ASP A 72 2.18 7.15 18.58
C ASP A 72 2.51 5.68 18.24
N ASN A 73 3.05 5.43 17.04
CA ASN A 73 3.22 4.08 16.52
C ASN A 73 4.68 3.62 16.44
N GLY A 74 5.65 4.53 16.52
CA GLY A 74 7.07 4.27 16.28
C GLY A 74 7.43 4.02 14.81
N GLU A 75 6.45 4.17 13.93
CA GLU A 75 6.56 4.09 12.46
C GLU A 75 5.47 4.94 11.82
N VAL A 76 5.66 5.34 10.58
CA VAL A 76 4.69 6.13 9.82
C VAL A 76 4.84 5.87 8.33
N PHE A 77 3.72 5.87 7.61
CA PHE A 77 3.67 5.66 6.17
C PHE A 77 2.81 6.72 5.50
N GLY A 78 3.31 7.29 4.42
CA GLY A 78 2.58 8.26 3.62
C GLY A 78 2.70 7.97 2.14
N THR A 79 1.59 8.09 1.43
CA THR A 79 1.52 7.95 -0.03
C THR A 79 1.41 9.31 -0.70
N ARG A 80 1.77 9.38 -1.99
CA ARG A 80 1.66 10.62 -2.78
C ARG A 80 2.40 11.81 -2.16
N ALA A 81 3.52 11.54 -1.49
CA ALA A 81 4.39 12.58 -0.95
C ALA A 81 5.17 13.28 -2.05
N SER A 82 5.48 14.54 -1.85
CA SER A 82 6.39 15.30 -2.69
C SER A 82 7.78 15.37 -2.08
N ARG A 83 8.79 15.62 -2.91
CA ARG A 83 10.15 15.91 -2.46
C ARG A 83 10.17 17.07 -1.45
N HIS A 84 9.34 18.08 -1.66
CA HIS A 84 9.20 19.20 -0.72
C HIS A 84 8.77 18.73 0.68
N GLN A 85 7.76 17.85 0.75
CA GLN A 85 7.29 17.30 2.03
C GLN A 85 8.37 16.46 2.73
N TYR A 86 9.17 15.71 1.98
CA TYR A 86 10.33 15.01 2.55
C TYR A 86 11.34 16.00 3.16
N GLU A 87 11.68 17.08 2.45
CA GLU A 87 12.60 18.11 2.97
C GLU A 87 12.10 18.76 4.27
N LEU A 88 10.79 18.82 4.49
CA LEU A 88 10.22 19.37 5.73
C LEU A 88 10.42 18.45 6.96
N VAL A 89 10.55 17.15 6.77
CA VAL A 89 10.56 16.19 7.90
C VAL A 89 11.87 15.43 8.06
N LYS A 90 12.74 15.39 7.05
CA LYS A 90 13.97 14.58 7.05
C LYS A 90 14.93 14.88 8.21
N ASP A 91 14.97 16.14 8.66
CA ASP A 91 15.85 16.60 9.75
C ASP A 91 15.12 16.66 11.10
N LEU A 92 13.79 16.46 11.10
CA LEU A 92 12.98 16.50 12.33
C LEU A 92 12.89 15.14 13.01
N LEU A 93 12.94 14.07 12.25
CA LEU A 93 12.77 12.69 12.73
C LEU A 93 13.87 11.80 12.17
N PRO A 94 14.42 10.86 12.96
CA PRO A 94 15.44 9.94 12.48
C PRO A 94 14.85 8.88 11.54
N GLY A 95 15.56 8.58 10.46
CA GLY A 95 15.24 7.44 9.59
C GLY A 95 14.10 7.69 8.62
N VAL A 96 13.77 8.94 8.30
CA VAL A 96 12.80 9.25 7.23
C VAL A 96 13.38 8.84 5.89
N GLU A 97 12.66 7.99 5.19
CA GLU A 97 12.94 7.55 3.82
C GLU A 97 11.92 8.14 2.85
N TYR A 98 12.36 8.49 1.67
CA TYR A 98 11.50 8.95 0.57
C TYR A 98 11.93 8.32 -0.74
N ASP A 99 10.99 7.73 -1.44
CA ASP A 99 11.20 7.20 -2.79
C ASP A 99 10.52 8.09 -3.82
N GLU A 100 11.35 8.64 -4.73
CA GLU A 100 10.87 9.53 -5.80
C GLU A 100 10.02 8.81 -6.85
N LEU A 101 10.17 7.50 -7.01
CA LEU A 101 9.44 6.75 -8.03
C LEU A 101 8.00 6.46 -7.59
N SER A 102 7.83 5.95 -6.39
CA SER A 102 6.52 5.61 -5.80
C SER A 102 5.84 6.77 -5.07
N HIS A 103 6.58 7.86 -4.81
CA HIS A 103 6.14 8.96 -3.95
C HIS A 103 5.75 8.53 -2.53
N ILE A 104 6.39 7.48 -2.03
CA ILE A 104 6.21 7.02 -0.66
C ILE A 104 7.19 7.74 0.25
N ILE A 105 6.70 8.18 1.40
CA ILE A 105 7.49 8.66 2.53
C ILE A 105 7.20 7.82 3.76
N LYS A 106 8.23 7.32 4.44
CA LYS A 106 8.03 6.42 5.58
C LYS A 106 9.14 6.53 6.62
N ILE A 107 8.81 6.11 7.84
CA ILE A 107 9.76 5.61 8.83
C ILE A 107 9.28 4.22 9.20
N GLU A 108 10.14 3.22 9.05
CA GLU A 108 9.77 1.82 9.24
C GLU A 108 10.55 1.20 10.40
N LYS A 109 9.89 0.36 11.19
CA LYS A 109 10.56 -0.46 12.20
C LYS A 109 11.47 -1.47 11.52
N LYS A 110 12.70 -1.64 12.05
CA LYS A 110 13.74 -2.49 11.44
C LYS A 110 13.41 -3.99 11.45
N GLU A 111 12.60 -4.43 12.40
CA GLU A 111 12.25 -5.84 12.56
C GLU A 111 10.76 -6.02 12.31
N LYS A 112 10.42 -6.51 11.12
CA LYS A 112 9.07 -6.96 10.76
C LYS A 112 9.14 -8.38 10.27
N GLU A 113 8.22 -9.20 10.75
CA GLU A 113 8.00 -10.53 10.19
C GLU A 113 7.24 -10.37 8.87
N HIS A 114 7.80 -10.91 7.79
CA HIS A 114 7.13 -10.94 6.50
C HIS A 114 6.47 -12.30 6.29
N ILE A 115 5.19 -12.29 5.95
CA ILE A 115 4.37 -13.49 5.71
C ILE A 115 3.74 -13.44 4.32
N GLY A 116 3.59 -14.63 3.73
CA GLY A 116 3.02 -14.75 2.39
C GLY A 116 3.93 -14.18 1.31
N LYS A 117 3.43 -14.18 0.08
CA LYS A 117 4.10 -13.68 -1.10
C LYS A 117 3.10 -13.01 -2.04
N ILE A 118 3.42 -11.82 -2.51
CA ILE A 118 2.65 -11.07 -3.49
C ILE A 118 3.48 -10.90 -4.76
N ALA A 119 2.94 -11.31 -5.91
CA ALA A 119 3.55 -11.02 -7.20
C ALA A 119 2.96 -9.75 -7.79
N ILE A 120 3.79 -8.76 -8.09
CA ILE A 120 3.36 -7.48 -8.67
C ILE A 120 3.87 -7.42 -10.11
N CYS A 121 2.92 -7.44 -11.06
CA CYS A 121 3.18 -7.49 -12.48
C CYS A 121 2.83 -6.17 -13.15
N THR A 122 3.74 -5.58 -13.94
CA THR A 122 3.42 -4.42 -14.79
C THR A 122 3.30 -4.79 -16.25
N ALA A 123 2.36 -4.15 -16.96
CA ALA A 123 2.25 -4.29 -18.42
C ALA A 123 3.44 -3.64 -19.12
N GLY A 124 3.81 -2.44 -18.73
CA GLY A 124 4.94 -1.71 -19.27
C GLY A 124 5.78 -1.05 -18.20
N THR A 125 6.90 -0.45 -18.64
CA THR A 125 7.82 0.27 -17.74
C THR A 125 7.22 1.59 -17.21
N ALA A 126 6.27 2.18 -17.92
CA ALA A 126 5.56 3.38 -17.47
C ALA A 126 4.61 3.12 -16.29
N ASP A 127 4.23 1.86 -16.05
CA ASP A 127 3.37 1.46 -14.94
C ASP A 127 4.15 1.25 -13.62
N ILE A 128 5.49 1.27 -13.67
CA ILE A 128 6.36 0.89 -12.55
C ILE A 128 6.14 1.79 -11.33
N ALA A 129 5.89 3.08 -11.50
CA ALA A 129 5.67 3.98 -10.38
C ALA A 129 4.47 3.56 -9.50
N VAL A 130 3.36 3.16 -10.13
CA VAL A 130 2.17 2.66 -9.43
C VAL A 130 2.43 1.27 -8.83
N ALA A 131 3.18 0.43 -9.54
CA ALA A 131 3.57 -0.88 -9.04
C ALA A 131 4.51 -0.80 -7.83
N GLU A 132 5.44 0.16 -7.80
CA GLU A 132 6.31 0.41 -6.65
C GLU A 132 5.53 0.97 -5.44
N GLU A 133 4.52 1.80 -5.68
CA GLU A 133 3.61 2.20 -4.60
C GLU A 133 2.95 0.97 -3.96
N ALA A 134 2.45 0.02 -4.77
CA ALA A 134 1.87 -1.22 -4.29
C ALA A 134 2.91 -2.13 -3.60
N ALA A 135 4.11 -2.24 -4.17
CA ALA A 135 5.18 -3.07 -3.63
C ALA A 135 5.62 -2.60 -2.24
N GLN A 136 5.95 -1.34 -2.11
CA GLN A 136 6.40 -0.77 -0.85
C GLN A 136 5.28 -0.73 0.20
N THR A 137 4.01 -0.58 -0.22
CA THR A 137 2.86 -0.72 0.68
C THR A 137 2.78 -2.15 1.22
N ALA A 138 2.83 -3.16 0.36
CA ALA A 138 2.77 -4.55 0.77
C ALA A 138 3.94 -4.96 1.67
N GLU A 139 5.17 -4.52 1.35
CA GLU A 139 6.36 -4.74 2.17
C GLU A 139 6.23 -4.07 3.54
N TYR A 140 5.81 -2.80 3.58
CA TYR A 140 5.60 -2.07 4.83
C TYR A 140 4.61 -2.77 5.75
N PHE A 141 3.57 -3.40 5.21
CA PHE A 141 2.59 -4.17 5.97
C PHE A 141 2.94 -5.65 6.16
N GLY A 142 4.19 -6.04 5.88
CA GLY A 142 4.73 -7.35 6.25
C GLY A 142 4.48 -8.46 5.23
N SER A 143 4.45 -8.16 3.94
CA SER A 143 4.40 -9.18 2.89
C SER A 143 5.73 -9.28 2.14
N HIS A 144 6.11 -10.50 1.72
CA HIS A 144 7.16 -10.65 0.71
C HIS A 144 6.63 -10.24 -0.65
N VAL A 145 7.42 -9.51 -1.43
CA VAL A 145 7.01 -8.99 -2.75
C VAL A 145 7.98 -9.44 -3.83
N GLU A 146 7.42 -10.01 -4.89
CA GLU A 146 8.12 -10.30 -6.15
C GLU A 146 7.73 -9.28 -7.21
N ARG A 147 8.70 -8.51 -7.66
CA ARG A 147 8.52 -7.49 -8.71
C ARG A 147 8.75 -8.09 -10.09
N ILE A 148 7.73 -8.10 -10.93
CA ILE A 148 7.72 -8.71 -12.26
C ILE A 148 7.30 -7.66 -13.28
N PHE A 149 8.26 -6.88 -13.74
CA PHE A 149 8.01 -5.73 -14.57
C PHE A 149 8.10 -6.03 -16.06
N ASP A 150 7.38 -5.22 -16.86
CA ASP A 150 7.37 -5.24 -18.33
C ASP A 150 6.96 -6.61 -18.93
N VAL A 151 5.88 -7.18 -18.42
CA VAL A 151 5.30 -8.45 -18.86
C VAL A 151 3.96 -8.28 -19.60
N GLY A 152 3.80 -7.14 -20.29
CA GLY A 152 2.60 -6.82 -21.04
C GLY A 152 2.28 -7.79 -22.17
N VAL A 153 1.00 -7.82 -22.54
CA VAL A 153 0.42 -8.79 -23.50
C VAL A 153 0.96 -8.65 -24.92
N SER A 154 1.52 -7.50 -25.29
CA SER A 154 2.16 -7.32 -26.61
C SER A 154 3.41 -8.21 -26.82
N GLY A 155 4.00 -8.68 -25.70
CA GLY A 155 5.08 -9.66 -25.71
C GLY A 155 4.81 -10.75 -24.68
N ILE A 156 3.74 -11.51 -24.87
CA ILE A 156 3.20 -12.49 -23.91
C ILE A 156 4.23 -13.52 -23.44
N HIS A 157 5.24 -13.83 -24.25
CA HIS A 157 6.34 -14.72 -23.88
C HIS A 157 7.14 -14.22 -22.67
N ARG A 158 7.19 -12.92 -22.44
CA ARG A 158 7.83 -12.31 -21.25
C ARG A 158 7.05 -12.70 -19.99
N LEU A 159 5.72 -12.67 -20.04
CA LEU A 159 4.87 -13.11 -18.95
C LEU A 159 5.05 -14.61 -18.68
N PHE A 160 5.04 -15.43 -19.71
CA PHE A 160 5.22 -16.87 -19.56
C PHE A 160 6.57 -17.27 -19.00
N SER A 161 7.63 -16.48 -19.25
CA SER A 161 8.96 -16.74 -18.69
C SER A 161 9.04 -16.54 -17.16
N ARG A 162 8.02 -15.95 -16.54
CA ARG A 162 7.91 -15.69 -15.10
C ARG A 162 6.69 -16.33 -14.45
N LEU A 163 6.00 -17.20 -15.20
CA LEU A 163 4.72 -17.75 -14.77
C LEU A 163 4.84 -18.60 -13.49
N ASP A 164 5.90 -19.36 -13.35
CA ASP A 164 6.21 -20.18 -12.17
C ASP A 164 6.29 -19.32 -10.89
N VAL A 165 6.98 -18.18 -10.95
CA VAL A 165 7.08 -17.23 -9.83
C VAL A 165 5.73 -16.60 -9.50
N ILE A 166 4.93 -16.28 -10.53
CA ILE A 166 3.61 -15.69 -10.37
C ILE A 166 2.65 -16.69 -9.72
N GLN A 167 2.66 -17.95 -10.14
CA GLN A 167 1.80 -19.00 -9.60
C GLN A 167 2.14 -19.42 -8.17
N ASP A 168 3.39 -19.20 -7.73
CA ASP A 168 3.84 -19.45 -6.36
C ASP A 168 3.37 -18.36 -5.36
N ALA A 169 2.85 -17.23 -5.84
CA ALA A 169 2.35 -16.16 -4.98
C ALA A 169 1.00 -16.51 -4.35
N ASN A 170 0.68 -15.89 -3.21
CA ASN A 170 -0.62 -15.97 -2.56
C ASN A 170 -1.66 -15.02 -3.18
N CYS A 171 -1.18 -13.93 -3.77
CA CYS A 171 -1.99 -12.93 -4.46
C CYS A 171 -1.16 -12.31 -5.59
N VAL A 172 -1.83 -11.90 -6.65
CA VAL A 172 -1.20 -11.22 -7.79
C VAL A 172 -1.76 -9.82 -7.91
N ILE A 173 -0.89 -8.82 -8.06
CA ILE A 173 -1.28 -7.44 -8.38
C ILE A 173 -0.90 -7.19 -9.85
N ALA A 174 -1.90 -6.88 -10.67
CA ALA A 174 -1.74 -6.60 -12.10
C ALA A 174 -1.89 -5.11 -12.37
N VAL A 175 -0.79 -4.42 -12.69
CA VAL A 175 -0.75 -2.97 -12.92
C VAL A 175 -0.63 -2.71 -14.42
N ALA A 176 -1.62 -2.08 -15.03
CA ALA A 176 -1.66 -1.89 -16.46
C ALA A 176 -2.45 -0.64 -16.89
N GLY A 177 -1.90 0.13 -17.80
CA GLY A 177 -2.59 1.17 -18.54
C GLY A 177 -3.14 0.70 -19.89
N MET A 178 -3.25 1.59 -20.86
CA MET A 178 -3.80 1.34 -22.20
C MET A 178 -5.19 0.70 -22.14
N GLU A 179 -5.32 -0.58 -22.56
CA GLU A 179 -6.56 -1.37 -22.51
C GLU A 179 -6.67 -2.28 -21.27
N GLY A 180 -5.63 -2.35 -20.43
CA GLY A 180 -5.71 -3.12 -19.18
C GLY A 180 -5.76 -4.64 -19.30
N ALA A 181 -5.40 -5.22 -20.44
CA ALA A 181 -5.59 -6.64 -20.74
C ALA A 181 -4.78 -7.60 -19.85
N LEU A 182 -3.65 -7.14 -19.28
CA LEU A 182 -2.78 -7.97 -18.44
C LEU A 182 -3.53 -8.62 -17.28
N ALA A 183 -4.45 -7.89 -16.64
CA ALA A 183 -5.23 -8.40 -15.52
C ALA A 183 -6.10 -9.62 -15.92
N SER A 184 -6.77 -9.55 -17.07
CA SER A 184 -7.57 -10.66 -17.58
C SER A 184 -6.73 -11.88 -17.93
N VAL A 185 -5.55 -11.66 -18.51
CA VAL A 185 -4.63 -12.76 -18.86
C VAL A 185 -4.11 -13.45 -17.59
N LEU A 186 -3.66 -12.67 -16.61
CA LEU A 186 -3.23 -13.21 -15.32
C LEU A 186 -4.34 -13.95 -14.60
N GLY A 187 -5.57 -13.39 -14.56
CA GLY A 187 -6.74 -14.08 -13.97
C GLY A 187 -7.09 -15.41 -14.62
N GLY A 188 -6.72 -15.62 -15.90
CA GLY A 188 -6.86 -16.90 -16.59
C GLY A 188 -5.70 -17.89 -16.37
N LEU A 189 -4.57 -17.42 -15.82
CA LEU A 189 -3.34 -18.22 -15.66
C LEU A 189 -3.06 -18.65 -14.22
N VAL A 190 -3.75 -18.05 -13.23
CA VAL A 190 -3.51 -18.31 -11.80
C VAL A 190 -4.79 -18.76 -11.10
N ASP A 191 -4.64 -19.50 -10.03
CA ASP A 191 -5.70 -19.91 -9.12
C ASP A 191 -5.77 -19.04 -7.85
N LYS A 192 -5.12 -17.88 -7.89
CA LYS A 192 -4.99 -16.92 -6.77
C LYS A 192 -5.84 -15.68 -7.03
N PRO A 193 -6.22 -14.93 -5.98
CA PRO A 193 -6.82 -13.60 -6.15
C PRO A 193 -5.93 -12.69 -6.99
N VAL A 194 -6.54 -11.96 -7.93
CA VAL A 194 -5.87 -10.94 -8.73
C VAL A 194 -6.43 -9.58 -8.36
N ILE A 195 -5.58 -8.65 -7.93
CA ILE A 195 -5.94 -7.24 -7.74
C ILE A 195 -5.49 -6.50 -9.00
N ALA A 196 -6.44 -5.98 -9.74
CA ALA A 196 -6.19 -5.24 -10.97
C ALA A 196 -6.14 -3.74 -10.69
N VAL A 197 -5.00 -3.13 -10.98
CA VAL A 197 -4.73 -1.70 -10.80
C VAL A 197 -4.65 -1.05 -12.17
N PRO A 198 -5.71 -0.38 -12.64
CA PRO A 198 -5.64 0.38 -13.88
C PRO A 198 -4.74 1.60 -13.69
N THR A 199 -3.97 1.95 -14.71
CA THR A 199 -3.16 3.17 -14.68
C THR A 199 -3.63 4.16 -15.75
N SER A 200 -3.34 5.45 -15.53
CA SER A 200 -3.60 6.51 -16.50
C SER A 200 -2.61 6.49 -17.69
N VAL A 201 -1.67 5.56 -17.69
CA VAL A 201 -0.70 5.37 -18.78
C VAL A 201 -1.43 5.02 -20.06
N GLY A 202 -1.24 5.84 -21.08
CA GLY A 202 -1.87 5.65 -22.38
C GLY A 202 -2.09 6.97 -23.13
N TYR A 203 -2.79 6.87 -24.25
CA TYR A 203 -3.11 8.02 -25.11
C TYR A 203 -4.44 7.79 -25.84
N GLY A 204 -4.97 8.86 -26.44
CA GLY A 204 -6.18 8.78 -27.27
C GLY A 204 -7.38 8.20 -26.52
N ALA A 205 -7.90 7.08 -26.95
CA ALA A 205 -9.08 6.43 -26.36
C ALA A 205 -8.83 5.79 -25.00
N SER A 206 -7.60 5.82 -24.46
CA SER A 206 -7.33 5.36 -23.08
C SER A 206 -8.02 6.25 -22.04
N MET A 207 -8.31 7.51 -22.38
CA MET A 207 -9.06 8.47 -21.56
C MET A 207 -8.54 8.51 -20.10
N ASN A 208 -7.21 8.67 -19.94
CA ASN A 208 -6.54 8.72 -18.63
C ASN A 208 -6.84 7.50 -17.72
N GLY A 209 -6.80 6.31 -18.31
CA GLY A 209 -6.99 5.04 -17.58
C GLY A 209 -8.42 4.53 -17.55
N LEU A 210 -9.41 5.27 -18.07
CA LEU A 210 -10.80 4.82 -18.08
C LEU A 210 -10.97 3.54 -18.92
N SER A 211 -10.28 3.42 -20.05
CA SER A 211 -10.29 2.22 -20.87
C SER A 211 -9.77 1.00 -20.09
N ALA A 212 -8.65 1.14 -19.39
CA ALA A 212 -8.10 0.08 -18.56
C ALA A 212 -9.06 -0.31 -17.44
N LEU A 213 -9.62 0.65 -16.71
CA LEU A 213 -10.60 0.43 -15.66
C LEU A 213 -11.82 -0.34 -16.18
N LEU A 214 -12.42 0.10 -17.26
CA LEU A 214 -13.61 -0.55 -17.84
C LEU A 214 -13.32 -1.96 -18.35
N THR A 215 -12.16 -2.19 -18.95
CA THR A 215 -11.74 -3.53 -19.37
C THR A 215 -11.57 -4.47 -18.18
N MET A 216 -10.89 -4.01 -17.14
CA MET A 216 -10.66 -4.81 -15.93
C MET A 216 -11.97 -5.17 -15.22
N ILE A 217 -12.90 -4.20 -15.07
CA ILE A 217 -14.23 -4.44 -14.47
C ILE A 217 -15.08 -5.41 -15.31
N ASN A 218 -14.96 -5.37 -16.63
CA ASN A 218 -15.71 -6.24 -17.55
C ASN A 218 -14.97 -7.54 -17.89
N SER A 219 -13.90 -7.88 -17.17
CA SER A 219 -13.18 -9.13 -17.42
C SER A 219 -14.06 -10.35 -17.17
N CYS A 220 -13.98 -11.33 -18.06
CA CYS A 220 -14.62 -12.64 -17.88
C CYS A 220 -13.78 -13.61 -17.03
N ALA A 221 -12.54 -13.25 -16.68
CA ALA A 221 -11.71 -14.04 -15.77
C ALA A 221 -12.23 -13.88 -14.33
N ASN A 222 -12.39 -14.99 -13.64
CA ASN A 222 -12.86 -15.00 -12.26
C ASN A 222 -11.73 -14.61 -11.27
N GLY A 223 -12.11 -14.13 -10.07
CA GLY A 223 -11.14 -13.85 -9.01
C GLY A 223 -10.39 -12.55 -9.16
N ILE A 224 -10.86 -11.62 -10.00
CA ILE A 224 -10.29 -10.29 -10.18
C ILE A 224 -11.09 -9.29 -9.34
N ALA A 225 -10.37 -8.53 -8.49
CA ALA A 225 -10.86 -7.33 -7.83
C ALA A 225 -10.20 -6.12 -8.47
N VAL A 226 -10.99 -5.11 -8.84
CA VAL A 226 -10.48 -3.90 -9.51
C VAL A 226 -10.48 -2.73 -8.53
N VAL A 227 -9.36 -2.03 -8.45
CA VAL A 227 -9.20 -0.83 -7.62
C VAL A 227 -9.25 0.45 -8.48
N ASN A 228 -9.04 1.60 -7.87
CA ASN A 228 -9.10 2.87 -8.58
C ASN A 228 -7.88 3.08 -9.49
N ILE A 229 -8.01 3.98 -10.46
CA ILE A 229 -6.95 4.36 -11.40
C ILE A 229 -5.77 4.96 -10.62
N ASP A 230 -4.55 4.54 -10.98
CA ASP A 230 -3.28 4.98 -10.38
C ASP A 230 -3.18 4.77 -8.86
N ASN A 231 -3.92 3.83 -8.30
CA ASN A 231 -3.92 3.57 -6.86
C ASN A 231 -3.15 2.29 -6.53
N GLY A 232 -1.85 2.42 -6.29
CA GLY A 232 -1.00 1.31 -5.85
C GLY A 232 -1.13 1.00 -4.35
N TYR A 233 -1.65 1.96 -3.58
CA TYR A 233 -1.90 1.82 -2.14
C TYR A 233 -3.25 1.17 -1.83
#